data_ed9b7575e0e2208297bbf39fc166643b
#
_entry.id   ed9b7575e0e2208297bbf39fc166643b
#
_cell.length_a   1.000
_cell.length_b   1.000
_cell.length_c   1.000
_cell.angle_alpha   90.00
_cell.angle_beta   90.00
_cell.angle_gamma   90.00
#
_symmetry.space_group_name_H-M   'P 1'
#
loop_
_entity.id
_entity.type
_entity.pdbx_description
1 polymer ?
#
loop_
_entity_poly.entity_id
_entity_poly.type
_entity_poly.pdbx_seq_one_letter_code
_entity_poly.pdbx_strand_id
1 'polypeptide(L)'
;TFMRLRITGAPPNGRAAEDPQPTGIAVNGEVEDHQVQVQLPNLSLVKQVDNTAAGSLGLSAKDWTLTATPKRGKTASGAGGFDSAYLPQGQTVLSESSSSPKSAGYKATVSCVPHPNSDIRTPSSTVNSASKTLDLATGEWMQCTMVNTAQPGQVVWSKVDDAGNPLAGTVFTLASPALNGGQKEVTDCVVTGGKATCPNGSVDQDPRAG
;
A
#
# COMPACT_ATOMS: atom_id res chain seq x y z
N THR A 1 -13.48 12.93 -26.07
CA THR A 1 -12.35 13.24 -26.96
C THR A 1 -12.73 12.89 -28.38
N PHE A 2 -12.34 13.70 -29.33
CA PHE A 2 -12.51 13.43 -30.77
C PHE A 2 -11.16 13.20 -31.41
N MET A 3 -11.08 12.21 -32.27
CA MET A 3 -9.96 11.98 -33.18
C MET A 3 -10.38 12.49 -34.55
N ARG A 4 -9.58 13.38 -35.14
CA ARG A 4 -9.81 13.89 -36.49
C ARG A 4 -8.91 13.13 -37.46
N LEU A 5 -9.53 12.46 -38.44
CA LEU A 5 -8.84 11.85 -39.57
C LEU A 5 -8.94 12.82 -40.76
N ARG A 6 -7.81 13.08 -41.42
CA ARG A 6 -7.76 13.92 -42.59
C ARG A 6 -7.03 13.16 -43.71
N ILE A 7 -7.68 13.10 -44.85
CA ILE A 7 -7.11 12.58 -46.05
C ILE A 7 -6.99 13.74 -47.04
N THR A 8 -5.82 14.02 -47.50
CA THR A 8 -5.58 15.04 -48.55
C THR A 8 -5.14 14.33 -49.83
N GLY A 9 -5.81 14.62 -50.91
CA GLY A 9 -5.41 14.16 -52.25
C GLY A 9 -4.13 14.87 -52.72
N ALA A 10 -3.36 14.20 -53.55
CA ALA A 10 -2.25 14.85 -54.25
C ALA A 10 -2.79 16.01 -55.10
N PRO A 11 -2.19 17.21 -55.06
CA PRO A 11 -2.58 18.30 -55.92
C PRO A 11 -2.39 17.91 -57.40
N PRO A 12 -3.29 18.38 -58.29
CA PRO A 12 -3.29 17.99 -59.70
C PRO A 12 -2.01 18.36 -60.47
N ASN A 13 -1.08 19.10 -59.85
CA ASN A 13 0.13 19.64 -60.50
C ASN A 13 1.42 18.89 -60.15
N GLY A 14 1.37 17.67 -59.58
CA GLY A 14 2.56 16.88 -59.25
C GLY A 14 3.41 17.43 -58.11
N ARG A 15 2.92 18.42 -57.36
CA ARG A 15 3.57 18.84 -56.10
C ARG A 15 3.39 17.76 -55.05
N ALA A 16 4.37 17.62 -54.16
CA ALA A 16 4.21 16.78 -52.99
C ALA A 16 2.96 17.20 -52.21
N ALA A 17 2.21 16.22 -51.69
CA ALA A 17 1.07 16.49 -50.80
C ALA A 17 1.56 17.38 -49.64
N GLU A 18 0.89 18.49 -49.41
CA GLU A 18 1.22 19.32 -48.26
C GLU A 18 0.92 18.51 -46.99
N ASP A 19 1.79 18.64 -46.01
CA ASP A 19 1.63 18.01 -44.69
C ASP A 19 0.26 18.41 -44.11
N PRO A 20 -0.65 17.47 -43.81
CA PRO A 20 -2.01 17.77 -43.40
C PRO A 20 -1.99 18.53 -42.06
N GLN A 21 -2.32 19.81 -42.13
CA GLN A 21 -2.47 20.63 -40.91
C GLN A 21 -3.69 20.17 -40.08
N PRO A 22 -3.63 20.25 -38.73
CA PRO A 22 -4.74 19.79 -37.86
C PRO A 22 -6.02 20.61 -38.03
N THR A 23 -5.97 21.77 -38.65
CA THR A 23 -7.09 22.69 -38.86
C THR A 23 -7.12 23.18 -40.31
N GLY A 24 -8.23 23.77 -40.74
CA GLY A 24 -8.41 24.33 -42.08
C GLY A 24 -9.18 23.39 -43.04
N ILE A 25 -9.30 23.79 -44.28
CA ILE A 25 -10.04 23.07 -45.32
C ILE A 25 -9.09 22.00 -45.93
N ALA A 26 -9.58 20.77 -46.10
CA ALA A 26 -8.87 19.75 -46.89
C ALA A 26 -9.22 20.01 -48.38
N VAL A 27 -8.25 20.44 -49.18
CA VAL A 27 -8.44 20.62 -50.59
C VAL A 27 -8.37 19.25 -51.28
N ASN A 28 -9.42 18.85 -51.99
CA ASN A 28 -9.55 17.53 -52.62
C ASN A 28 -9.37 16.33 -51.68
N GLY A 29 -9.85 16.47 -50.44
CA GLY A 29 -9.75 15.43 -49.43
C GLY A 29 -11.00 15.38 -48.54
N GLU A 30 -10.94 14.49 -47.59
CA GLU A 30 -11.99 14.22 -46.63
C GLU A 30 -11.50 14.53 -45.19
N VAL A 31 -12.39 15.04 -44.38
CA VAL A 31 -12.18 15.27 -42.95
C VAL A 31 -13.28 14.56 -42.18
N GLU A 32 -12.90 13.60 -41.37
CA GLU A 32 -13.82 12.86 -40.51
C GLU A 32 -13.45 13.08 -39.03
N ASP A 33 -14.46 13.41 -38.22
CA ASP A 33 -14.35 13.50 -36.77
C ASP A 33 -14.97 12.25 -36.13
N HIS A 34 -14.14 11.42 -35.51
CA HIS A 34 -14.58 10.25 -34.77
C HIS A 34 -14.55 10.51 -33.28
N GLN A 35 -15.65 10.21 -32.61
CA GLN A 35 -15.70 10.23 -31.16
C GLN A 35 -14.88 9.04 -30.62
N VAL A 36 -13.82 9.32 -29.87
CA VAL A 36 -13.00 8.31 -29.17
C VAL A 36 -13.26 8.37 -27.68
N GLN A 37 -13.66 7.27 -27.10
CA GLN A 37 -13.71 7.16 -25.65
C GLN A 37 -12.31 6.84 -25.13
N VAL A 38 -11.76 7.75 -24.32
CA VAL A 38 -10.54 7.49 -23.56
C VAL A 38 -10.98 6.93 -22.21
N GLN A 39 -10.79 5.64 -22.01
CA GLN A 39 -11.09 5.00 -20.73
C GLN A 39 -9.84 5.11 -19.85
N LEU A 40 -9.90 5.96 -18.84
CA LEU A 40 -8.86 5.98 -17.81
C LEU A 40 -9.05 4.77 -16.88
N PRO A 41 -7.95 4.18 -16.39
CA PRO A 41 -8.04 3.20 -15.32
C PRO A 41 -8.60 3.85 -14.04
N ASN A 42 -9.30 3.04 -13.26
CA ASN A 42 -9.85 3.41 -11.98
C ASN A 42 -9.19 2.60 -10.86
N LEU A 43 -8.97 3.23 -9.72
CA LEU A 43 -8.36 2.60 -8.56
C LEU A 43 -9.19 2.86 -7.31
N SER A 44 -9.41 1.80 -6.55
CA SER A 44 -9.93 1.84 -5.18
C SER A 44 -8.81 1.42 -4.23
N LEU A 45 -8.63 2.13 -3.12
CA LEU A 45 -7.75 1.71 -2.04
C LEU A 45 -8.57 1.43 -0.78
N VAL A 46 -8.33 0.27 -0.17
CA VAL A 46 -9.00 -0.16 1.06
C VAL A 46 -7.96 -0.43 2.13
N LYS A 47 -8.18 0.12 3.33
CA LYS A 47 -7.37 -0.17 4.51
C LYS A 47 -8.01 -1.25 5.35
N GLN A 48 -7.20 -2.24 5.72
CA GLN A 48 -7.53 -3.21 6.77
C GLN A 48 -6.47 -3.17 7.86
N VAL A 49 -6.89 -3.36 9.11
CA VAL A 49 -5.99 -3.42 10.26
C VAL A 49 -6.31 -4.68 11.04
N ASP A 50 -5.28 -5.50 11.23
CA ASP A 50 -5.34 -6.71 12.03
C ASP A 50 -4.60 -6.47 13.34
N ASN A 51 -5.36 -6.42 14.44
CA ASN A 51 -4.87 -6.21 15.80
C ASN A 51 -4.75 -7.51 16.60
N THR A 52 -5.00 -8.68 15.99
CA THR A 52 -5.11 -9.95 16.71
C THR A 52 -3.84 -10.35 17.45
N ALA A 53 -2.65 -10.06 16.87
CA ALA A 53 -1.37 -10.46 17.43
C ALA A 53 -0.84 -9.53 18.53
N ALA A 54 -1.40 -8.33 18.71
CA ALA A 54 -0.81 -7.32 19.59
C ALA A 54 -1.83 -6.62 20.52
N GLY A 55 -2.94 -7.24 20.76
CA GLY A 55 -3.98 -6.95 21.81
C GLY A 55 -4.39 -5.51 22.07
N SER A 56 -3.51 -4.53 21.99
CA SER A 56 -3.80 -3.19 22.45
C SER A 56 -3.20 -2.02 21.67
N LEU A 57 -2.60 -2.23 20.50
CA LEU A 57 -2.18 -1.09 19.70
C LEU A 57 -3.38 -0.27 19.23
N GLY A 58 -4.50 -0.95 18.92
CA GLY A 58 -5.83 -0.35 18.82
C GLY A 58 -6.01 0.64 17.67
N LEU A 59 -5.15 0.64 16.65
CA LEU A 59 -5.36 1.47 15.48
C LEU A 59 -6.47 0.87 14.59
N SER A 60 -7.25 1.73 13.99
CA SER A 60 -8.30 1.42 13.03
C SER A 60 -7.88 1.81 11.62
N ALA A 61 -8.67 1.43 10.61
CA ALA A 61 -8.41 1.82 9.23
C ALA A 61 -8.32 3.35 9.05
N LYS A 62 -9.15 4.11 9.78
CA LYS A 62 -9.21 5.58 9.69
C LYS A 62 -7.97 6.30 10.23
N ASP A 63 -7.15 5.61 11.04
CA ASP A 63 -5.89 6.17 11.56
C ASP A 63 -4.77 6.18 10.51
N TRP A 64 -5.07 5.68 9.31
CA TRP A 64 -4.15 5.59 8.20
C TRP A 64 -4.67 6.38 7.01
N THR A 65 -3.81 7.18 6.40
CA THR A 65 -4.08 7.81 5.11
C THR A 65 -3.41 6.98 4.03
N LEU A 66 -4.20 6.46 3.09
CA LEU A 66 -3.71 5.77 1.91
C LEU A 66 -3.54 6.75 0.77
N THR A 67 -2.48 6.57 0.00
CA THR A 67 -2.12 7.47 -1.10
C THR A 67 -1.70 6.66 -2.33
N ALA A 68 -2.25 7.03 -3.48
CA ALA A 68 -1.84 6.55 -4.79
C ALA A 68 -1.20 7.70 -5.57
N THR A 69 0.09 7.58 -5.87
CA THR A 69 0.87 8.59 -6.59
C THR A 69 1.26 8.06 -7.95
N PRO A 70 0.55 8.44 -9.03
CA PRO A 70 0.92 8.06 -10.37
C PRO A 70 2.20 8.78 -10.82
N LYS A 71 2.94 8.18 -11.74
CA LYS A 71 4.14 8.81 -12.30
C LYS A 71 3.85 10.16 -12.99
N ARG A 72 2.62 10.36 -13.45
CA ARG A 72 2.12 11.61 -14.03
C ARG A 72 0.70 11.85 -13.55
N GLY A 73 0.28 13.11 -13.45
CA GLY A 73 -1.06 13.46 -13.04
C GLY A 73 -1.21 13.75 -11.55
N LYS A 74 -2.42 13.70 -11.06
CA LYS A 74 -2.75 14.04 -9.67
C LYS A 74 -2.70 12.81 -8.78
N THR A 75 -2.17 12.99 -7.58
CA THR A 75 -2.24 12.02 -6.49
C THR A 75 -3.67 11.92 -5.95
N ALA A 76 -4.10 10.70 -5.64
CA ALA A 76 -5.32 10.43 -4.91
C ALA A 76 -5.00 9.95 -3.50
N SER A 77 -5.74 10.42 -2.49
CA SER A 77 -5.54 9.99 -1.12
C SER A 77 -6.83 10.05 -0.31
N GLY A 78 -6.91 9.22 0.75
CA GLY A 78 -8.05 9.20 1.65
C GLY A 78 -7.72 8.50 2.98
N ALA A 79 -8.37 8.95 4.06
CA ALA A 79 -8.29 8.31 5.37
C ALA A 79 -9.06 6.98 5.36
N GLY A 80 -8.37 5.88 5.64
CA GLY A 80 -8.92 4.52 5.50
C GLY A 80 -9.02 4.03 4.06
N GLY A 81 -8.66 4.86 3.07
CA GLY A 81 -8.77 4.55 1.65
C GLY A 81 -9.72 5.47 0.88
N PHE A 82 -10.07 5.06 -0.34
CA PHE A 82 -11.04 5.71 -1.21
C PHE A 82 -11.63 4.70 -2.21
N ASP A 83 -12.89 4.91 -2.61
CA ASP A 83 -13.62 3.94 -3.44
C ASP A 83 -13.31 4.03 -4.92
N SER A 84 -12.94 5.21 -5.41
CA SER A 84 -12.73 5.44 -6.85
C SER A 84 -11.84 6.65 -7.09
N ALA A 85 -10.81 6.45 -7.90
CA ALA A 85 -10.00 7.51 -8.45
C ALA A 85 -9.56 7.17 -9.87
N TYR A 86 -9.92 8.02 -10.83
CA TYR A 86 -9.40 7.90 -12.20
C TYR A 86 -7.96 8.41 -12.26
N LEU A 87 -7.06 7.51 -12.60
CA LEU A 87 -5.63 7.78 -12.65
C LEU A 87 -5.10 7.58 -14.09
N PRO A 88 -3.98 8.19 -14.45
CA PRO A 88 -3.32 7.88 -15.70
C PRO A 88 -2.87 6.41 -15.77
N GLN A 89 -2.87 5.84 -16.96
CA GLN A 89 -2.25 4.54 -17.24
C GLN A 89 -0.77 4.54 -16.85
N GLY A 90 -0.28 3.40 -16.40
CA GLY A 90 1.10 3.13 -16.06
C GLY A 90 1.36 3.08 -14.56
N GLN A 91 2.62 3.23 -14.19
CA GLN A 91 3.07 3.01 -12.83
C GLN A 91 2.52 4.02 -11.83
N THR A 92 1.92 3.50 -10.76
CA THR A 92 1.42 4.21 -9.60
C THR A 92 2.05 3.64 -8.35
N VAL A 93 2.61 4.50 -7.49
CA VAL A 93 3.16 4.13 -6.19
C VAL A 93 2.04 4.19 -5.16
N LEU A 94 1.88 3.11 -4.39
CA LEU A 94 0.94 3.01 -3.28
C LEU A 94 1.70 3.23 -1.98
N SER A 95 1.21 4.11 -1.14
CA SER A 95 1.81 4.42 0.15
C SER A 95 0.75 4.63 1.22
N GLU A 96 1.19 4.57 2.45
CA GLU A 96 0.37 4.87 3.62
C GLU A 96 1.14 5.69 4.64
N SER A 97 0.43 6.46 5.42
CA SER A 97 0.97 7.22 6.54
C SER A 97 -0.03 7.22 7.70
N SER A 98 0.49 7.35 8.91
CA SER A 98 -0.29 7.56 10.12
C SER A 98 0.43 8.56 11.02
N SER A 99 -0.32 9.44 11.68
CA SER A 99 0.22 10.35 12.69
C SER A 99 0.42 9.70 14.05
N SER A 100 -0.11 8.48 14.23
CA SER A 100 0.02 7.75 15.50
C SER A 100 1.41 7.15 15.64
N PRO A 101 2.12 7.36 16.77
CA PRO A 101 3.39 6.70 17.05
C PRO A 101 3.25 5.16 17.13
N LYS A 102 2.06 4.65 17.43
CA LYS A 102 1.76 3.23 17.46
C LYS A 102 1.87 2.55 16.08
N SER A 103 1.83 3.34 14.99
CA SER A 103 1.94 2.82 13.63
C SER A 103 3.24 2.05 13.36
N ALA A 104 4.31 2.38 14.07
CA ALA A 104 5.59 1.68 13.98
C ALA A 104 5.50 0.19 14.41
N GLY A 105 4.47 -0.18 15.20
CA GLY A 105 4.21 -1.56 15.61
C GLY A 105 3.48 -2.42 14.58
N TYR A 106 3.26 -1.93 13.34
CA TYR A 106 2.54 -2.66 12.32
C TYR A 106 3.42 -3.00 11.12
N LYS A 107 3.18 -4.19 10.55
CA LYS A 107 3.77 -4.62 9.28
C LYS A 107 2.73 -4.54 8.17
N ALA A 108 3.04 -3.79 7.12
CA ALA A 108 2.15 -3.57 6.00
C ALA A 108 2.36 -4.59 4.88
N THR A 109 1.26 -5.06 4.30
CA THR A 109 1.22 -5.81 3.04
C THR A 109 0.22 -5.17 2.08
N VAL A 110 0.38 -5.40 0.77
CA VAL A 110 -0.53 -4.92 -0.25
C VAL A 110 -0.88 -6.04 -1.22
N SER A 111 -2.13 -6.12 -1.60
CA SER A 111 -2.63 -6.98 -2.66
C SER A 111 -3.64 -6.23 -3.51
N CYS A 112 -3.69 -6.51 -4.80
CA CYS A 112 -4.64 -5.88 -5.72
C CYS A 112 -5.37 -6.95 -6.53
N VAL A 113 -6.66 -6.74 -6.72
CA VAL A 113 -7.55 -7.58 -7.51
C VAL A 113 -8.44 -6.70 -8.39
N PRO A 114 -9.10 -7.23 -9.44
CA PRO A 114 -10.15 -6.48 -10.11
C PRO A 114 -11.22 -6.02 -9.13
N HIS A 115 -11.66 -4.77 -9.26
CA HIS A 115 -12.75 -4.27 -8.42
C HIS A 115 -14.03 -5.11 -8.64
N PRO A 116 -14.84 -5.40 -7.61
CA PRO A 116 -16.06 -6.21 -7.73
C PRO A 116 -17.02 -5.73 -8.83
N ASN A 117 -17.08 -4.43 -9.07
CA ASN A 117 -17.91 -3.82 -10.12
C ASN A 117 -17.16 -3.64 -11.46
N SER A 118 -15.96 -4.21 -11.61
CA SER A 118 -15.24 -4.20 -12.88
C SER A 118 -15.80 -5.27 -13.81
N ASP A 119 -15.98 -4.94 -15.08
CA ASP A 119 -16.34 -5.91 -16.12
C ASP A 119 -15.14 -6.79 -16.52
N ILE A 120 -13.93 -6.31 -16.25
CA ILE A 120 -12.67 -7.01 -16.55
C ILE A 120 -12.34 -7.95 -15.41
N ARG A 121 -12.38 -9.26 -15.67
CA ARG A 121 -12.09 -10.31 -14.67
C ARG A 121 -10.64 -10.77 -14.70
N THR A 122 -9.97 -10.62 -15.83
CA THR A 122 -8.54 -10.96 -16.00
C THR A 122 -7.79 -9.68 -16.32
N PRO A 123 -7.28 -8.97 -15.32
CA PRO A 123 -6.63 -7.69 -15.52
C PRO A 123 -5.23 -7.86 -16.12
N SER A 124 -4.82 -6.89 -16.92
CA SER A 124 -3.43 -6.72 -17.37
C SER A 124 -2.60 -5.91 -16.37
N SER A 125 -3.26 -5.19 -15.45
CA SER A 125 -2.59 -4.47 -14.37
C SER A 125 -1.81 -5.44 -13.47
N THR A 126 -0.59 -5.06 -13.13
CA THR A 126 0.30 -5.88 -12.29
C THR A 126 0.71 -5.13 -11.03
N VAL A 127 0.71 -5.85 -9.91
CA VAL A 127 1.15 -5.32 -8.63
C VAL A 127 2.51 -5.90 -8.24
N ASN A 128 3.43 -5.04 -7.82
CA ASN A 128 4.64 -5.44 -7.12
C ASN A 128 4.45 -5.13 -5.63
N SER A 129 4.17 -6.16 -4.83
CA SER A 129 3.88 -6.02 -3.40
C SER A 129 5.10 -5.56 -2.60
N ALA A 130 6.32 -5.91 -3.03
CA ALA A 130 7.54 -5.53 -2.33
C ALA A 130 7.84 -4.04 -2.46
N SER A 131 7.68 -3.48 -3.67
CA SER A 131 7.86 -2.04 -3.93
C SER A 131 6.59 -1.22 -3.73
N LYS A 132 5.45 -1.88 -3.46
CA LYS A 132 4.12 -1.27 -3.37
C LYS A 132 3.80 -0.42 -4.62
N THR A 133 4.11 -0.96 -5.80
CA THR A 133 3.81 -0.33 -7.07
C THR A 133 2.75 -1.11 -7.84
N LEU A 134 1.86 -0.40 -8.52
CA LEU A 134 0.83 -0.95 -9.37
C LEU A 134 1.01 -0.35 -10.78
N ASP A 135 1.11 -1.19 -11.79
CA ASP A 135 1.09 -0.77 -13.18
C ASP A 135 -0.35 -0.89 -13.70
N LEU A 136 -1.02 0.25 -13.84
CA LEU A 136 -2.43 0.34 -14.21
C LEU A 136 -2.60 0.28 -15.72
N ALA A 137 -3.41 -0.65 -16.20
CA ALA A 137 -3.79 -0.74 -17.61
C ALA A 137 -5.07 0.06 -17.90
N THR A 138 -5.17 0.55 -19.13
CA THR A 138 -6.30 1.37 -19.60
C THR A 138 -7.63 0.64 -19.44
N GLY A 139 -8.62 1.36 -18.94
CA GLY A 139 -10.00 0.87 -18.82
C GLY A 139 -10.23 -0.12 -17.68
N GLU A 140 -9.20 -0.46 -16.93
CA GLU A 140 -9.33 -1.38 -15.80
C GLU A 140 -9.73 -0.65 -14.52
N TRP A 141 -10.51 -1.32 -13.71
CA TRP A 141 -10.83 -0.89 -12.35
C TRP A 141 -10.25 -1.89 -11.36
N MET A 142 -9.21 -1.46 -10.64
CA MET A 142 -8.53 -2.28 -9.65
C MET A 142 -8.91 -1.86 -8.23
N GLN A 143 -8.98 -2.84 -7.33
CA GLN A 143 -9.07 -2.60 -5.89
C GLN A 143 -7.81 -3.13 -5.23
N CYS A 144 -7.07 -2.25 -4.54
CA CYS A 144 -5.92 -2.63 -3.74
C CYS A 144 -6.25 -2.55 -2.26
N THR A 145 -5.97 -3.63 -1.54
CA THR A 145 -6.12 -3.71 -0.09
C THR A 145 -4.74 -3.62 0.56
N MET A 146 -4.56 -2.67 1.46
CA MET A 146 -3.39 -2.54 2.31
C MET A 146 -3.73 -3.04 3.71
N VAL A 147 -3.12 -4.16 4.10
CA VAL A 147 -3.34 -4.79 5.41
C VAL A 147 -2.17 -4.45 6.32
N ASN A 148 -2.46 -3.87 7.48
CA ASN A 148 -1.48 -3.67 8.54
C ASN A 148 -1.76 -4.63 9.67
N THR A 149 -0.80 -5.56 9.89
CA THR A 149 -0.86 -6.53 10.97
C THR A 149 0.00 -6.05 12.12
N ALA A 150 -0.59 -5.92 13.30
CA ALA A 150 0.12 -5.58 14.51
C ALA A 150 1.18 -6.64 14.83
N GLN A 151 2.38 -6.20 15.18
CA GLN A 151 3.49 -7.08 15.52
C GLN A 151 3.60 -7.21 17.03
N PRO A 152 3.85 -8.42 17.55
CA PRO A 152 4.11 -8.59 18.98
C PRO A 152 5.37 -7.82 19.37
N GLY A 153 5.32 -7.16 20.51
CA GLY A 153 6.48 -6.51 21.11
C GLY A 153 7.43 -7.55 21.73
N GLN A 154 8.72 -7.29 21.62
CA GLN A 154 9.74 -8.06 22.32
C GLN A 154 10.41 -7.20 23.37
N VAL A 155 10.49 -7.68 24.60
CA VAL A 155 11.26 -7.06 25.66
C VAL A 155 12.49 -7.90 25.91
N VAL A 156 13.67 -7.30 25.79
CA VAL A 156 14.96 -7.95 26.10
C VAL A 156 15.56 -7.22 27.28
N TRP A 157 15.95 -7.96 28.30
CA TRP A 157 16.64 -7.41 29.47
C TRP A 157 17.86 -8.25 29.84
N SER A 158 18.77 -7.64 30.56
CA SER A 158 19.94 -8.31 31.11
C SER A 158 20.07 -7.97 32.60
N LYS A 159 20.50 -8.93 33.41
CA LYS A 159 20.88 -8.73 34.78
C LYS A 159 22.37 -9.00 34.89
N VAL A 160 23.11 -8.07 35.48
CA VAL A 160 24.55 -8.16 35.70
C VAL A 160 24.85 -7.88 37.16
N ASP A 161 26.01 -8.40 37.64
CA ASP A 161 26.58 -8.02 38.93
C ASP A 161 27.30 -6.67 38.86
N ASP A 162 27.84 -6.20 39.97
CA ASP A 162 28.55 -4.92 40.07
C ASP A 162 29.82 -4.85 39.21
N ALA A 163 30.35 -5.98 38.77
CA ALA A 163 31.48 -6.10 37.85
C ALA A 163 31.03 -6.19 36.38
N GLY A 164 29.73 -6.19 36.08
CA GLY A 164 29.17 -6.29 34.74
C GLY A 164 29.04 -7.72 34.22
N ASN A 165 29.23 -8.74 35.05
CA ASN A 165 29.07 -10.13 34.64
C ASN A 165 27.59 -10.53 34.68
N PRO A 166 27.12 -11.33 33.71
CA PRO A 166 25.76 -11.81 33.66
C PRO A 166 25.42 -12.71 34.85
N LEU A 167 24.27 -12.43 35.49
CA LEU A 167 23.75 -13.26 36.58
C LEU A 167 22.70 -14.23 36.01
N ALA A 168 22.99 -15.53 36.15
CA ALA A 168 22.06 -16.62 35.83
C ALA A 168 21.08 -16.88 36.98
N GLY A 169 19.95 -17.50 36.67
CA GLY A 169 18.94 -17.91 37.66
C GLY A 169 18.14 -16.77 38.30
N THR A 170 18.17 -15.61 37.72
CA THR A 170 17.38 -14.46 38.20
C THR A 170 15.94 -14.58 37.75
N VAL A 171 14.99 -14.41 38.67
CA VAL A 171 13.57 -14.29 38.39
C VAL A 171 13.23 -12.84 38.07
N PHE A 172 12.55 -12.63 36.94
CA PHE A 172 12.05 -11.32 36.54
C PHE A 172 10.52 -11.31 36.58
N THR A 173 9.96 -10.26 37.11
CA THR A 173 8.53 -10.01 37.03
C THR A 173 8.30 -8.90 36.03
N LEU A 174 7.60 -9.20 34.93
CA LEU A 174 7.18 -8.19 33.97
C LEU A 174 5.76 -7.73 34.31
N ALA A 175 5.62 -6.46 34.63
CA ALA A 175 4.31 -5.82 34.83
C ALA A 175 4.05 -4.83 33.69
N SER A 176 2.91 -4.91 33.07
CA SER A 176 2.47 -3.97 32.04
C SER A 176 0.99 -3.62 32.22
N PRO A 177 0.62 -2.34 32.08
CA PRO A 177 -0.79 -1.94 32.05
C PRO A 177 -1.59 -2.62 30.94
N ALA A 178 -0.92 -2.99 29.83
CA ALA A 178 -1.54 -3.70 28.73
C ALA A 178 -1.94 -5.14 29.09
N LEU A 179 -1.39 -5.69 30.16
CA LEU A 179 -1.75 -7.01 30.70
C LEU A 179 -2.91 -6.92 31.72
N ASN A 180 -3.72 -5.87 31.70
CA ASN A 180 -4.84 -5.65 32.64
C ASN A 180 -4.42 -5.79 34.11
N GLY A 181 -3.21 -5.29 34.45
CA GLY A 181 -2.65 -5.43 35.80
C GLY A 181 -2.09 -6.82 36.09
N GLY A 182 -2.07 -7.71 35.11
CA GLY A 182 -1.43 -9.02 35.19
C GLY A 182 0.09 -8.86 35.29
N GLN A 183 0.68 -9.61 36.20
CA GLN A 183 2.14 -9.80 36.30
C GLN A 183 2.47 -11.15 35.67
N LYS A 184 3.43 -11.16 34.76
CA LYS A 184 3.98 -12.42 34.27
C LYS A 184 5.37 -12.63 34.86
N GLU A 185 5.51 -13.70 35.61
CA GLU A 185 6.80 -14.14 36.12
C GLU A 185 7.52 -14.94 35.03
N VAL A 186 8.75 -14.58 34.74
CA VAL A 186 9.58 -15.27 33.73
C VAL A 186 10.79 -15.85 34.45
N THR A 187 10.83 -17.17 34.51
CA THR A 187 11.92 -17.96 35.09
C THR A 187 12.79 -18.60 34.00
N ASP A 188 13.96 -19.08 34.34
CA ASP A 188 14.88 -19.87 33.50
C ASP A 188 15.50 -19.07 32.32
N CYS A 189 16.03 -17.90 32.64
CA CYS A 189 16.81 -17.15 31.68
C CYS A 189 18.14 -17.88 31.32
N VAL A 190 18.42 -18.04 30.04
CA VAL A 190 19.70 -18.58 29.55
C VAL A 190 20.65 -17.43 29.27
N VAL A 191 21.85 -17.49 29.83
CA VAL A 191 22.88 -16.49 29.57
C VAL A 191 23.75 -16.97 28.41
N THR A 192 23.71 -16.22 27.30
CA THR A 192 24.55 -16.46 26.13
C THR A 192 25.22 -15.16 25.72
N GLY A 193 26.56 -15.16 25.59
CA GLY A 193 27.29 -13.99 25.13
C GLY A 193 27.14 -12.74 26.00
N GLY A 194 26.99 -12.90 27.32
CA GLY A 194 26.81 -11.77 28.24
C GLY A 194 25.42 -11.18 28.30
N LYS A 195 24.42 -11.80 27.66
CA LYS A 195 23.02 -11.41 27.71
C LYS A 195 22.17 -12.55 28.27
N ALA A 196 21.31 -12.24 29.25
CA ALA A 196 20.30 -13.18 29.70
C ALA A 196 19.12 -13.13 28.70
N THR A 197 18.86 -14.24 28.03
CA THR A 197 17.64 -14.41 27.23
C THR A 197 16.73 -15.36 28.00
N CYS A 198 15.57 -14.86 28.36
CA CYS A 198 14.58 -15.66 29.05
C CYS A 198 13.72 -16.43 28.05
N PRO A 199 13.38 -17.71 28.28
CA PRO A 199 12.40 -18.43 27.50
C PRO A 199 11.10 -17.60 27.56
N ASN A 200 10.48 -17.33 26.44
CA ASN A 200 9.36 -16.38 26.31
C ASN A 200 9.74 -14.89 26.45
N GLY A 201 10.91 -14.49 25.96
CA GLY A 201 11.26 -13.07 25.77
C GLY A 201 10.36 -12.32 24.77
N SER A 202 9.43 -13.00 24.12
CA SER A 202 8.27 -12.41 23.48
C SER A 202 7.14 -12.36 24.51
N VAL A 203 6.82 -11.17 24.98
CA VAL A 203 5.55 -10.96 25.69
C VAL A 203 4.48 -11.00 24.63
N ASP A 204 3.68 -12.06 24.64
CA ASP A 204 2.41 -12.06 23.93
C ASP A 204 1.56 -10.94 24.51
N GLN A 205 1.33 -9.91 23.70
CA GLN A 205 0.52 -8.76 24.09
C GLN A 205 -0.98 -9.08 24.02
N ASP A 206 -1.37 -10.33 23.73
CA ASP A 206 -2.77 -10.74 23.77
C ASP A 206 -3.19 -10.95 25.25
N PRO A 207 -4.02 -10.08 25.83
CA PRO A 207 -4.55 -10.23 27.18
C PRO A 207 -5.42 -11.48 27.34
N ARG A 208 -5.69 -12.22 26.27
CA ARG A 208 -6.48 -13.47 26.26
C ARG A 208 -5.62 -14.72 26.30
N ALA A 209 -4.30 -14.60 26.20
CA ALA A 209 -3.36 -15.73 26.29
C ALA A 209 -2.91 -15.99 27.74
N GLY A 210 -3.86 -16.02 28.68
CA GLY A 210 -3.67 -16.31 30.10
C GLY A 210 -4.54 -17.45 30.53
#